data_436c788b03d465fc897d160fb8bc1647
#
_entry.id   436c788b03d465fc897d160fb8bc1647
#
_cell.length_a   1.000
_cell.length_b   1.000
_cell.length_c   1.000
_cell.angle_alpha   90.00
_cell.angle_beta   90.00
_cell.angle_gamma   90.00
#
_symmetry.space_group_name_H-M   'P 1'
#
loop_
_entity.id
_entity.type
_entity.pdbx_description
1 polymer ?
#
loop_
_entity_poly.entity_id
_entity_poly.type
_entity_poly.pdbx_seq_one_letter_code
_entity_poly.pdbx_strand_id
1 'polypeptide(L)'
;MSPLSEVEQDLRVIRQWQPRARRVYLTGANPFVMSYDKLMDIALLLRKYLPHMESFGMFARVTDIAPKSVEELKNLRHMKLDNLNIGMETAHDPTLERMNKGYHAADILEQLSKLDAAGIRYNVVYLNGLGGKGMGEASAVASAEVLNQLHPWIINIVSLTVFPEAPLYQEVLNGTYEEEPEVERLLEMRTFISRLAIKTNILANHVSNPVPLTGALPNDQAVILRELDRAIEHLPESELRGYRVRVRGL
;
A
#
# COMPACT_ATOMS: atom_id res chain seq x y z
N MET A 1 12.75 -5.73 17.19
CA MET A 1 13.28 -6.40 15.97
C MET A 1 13.90 -7.70 16.46
N SER A 2 13.47 -8.85 15.91
CA SER A 2 13.98 -10.15 16.34
C SER A 2 15.48 -10.28 16.01
N PRO A 3 16.29 -10.87 16.88
CA PRO A 3 17.68 -11.22 16.60
C PRO A 3 17.76 -12.19 15.41
N LEU A 4 18.86 -12.16 14.66
CA LEU A 4 19.08 -13.08 13.53
C LEU A 4 19.02 -14.56 13.94
N SER A 5 19.40 -14.87 15.19
CA SER A 5 19.28 -16.23 15.75
C SER A 5 17.84 -16.74 15.86
N GLU A 6 16.90 -15.87 16.20
CA GLU A 6 15.46 -16.20 16.20
C GLU A 6 14.96 -16.42 14.77
N VAL A 7 15.32 -15.52 13.84
CA VAL A 7 14.98 -15.68 12.41
C VAL A 7 15.52 -17.01 11.89
N GLU A 8 16.75 -17.38 12.24
CA GLU A 8 17.34 -18.67 11.84
C GLU A 8 16.60 -19.87 12.45
N GLN A 9 16.17 -19.75 13.69
CA GLN A 9 15.39 -20.78 14.37
C GLN A 9 14.02 -20.98 13.68
N ASP A 10 13.32 -19.90 13.38
CA ASP A 10 12.06 -19.92 12.65
C ASP A 10 12.21 -20.58 11.28
N LEU A 11 13.28 -20.24 10.56
CA LEU A 11 13.56 -20.82 9.24
C LEU A 11 13.87 -22.33 9.30
N ARG A 12 14.50 -22.82 10.39
CA ARG A 12 14.69 -24.27 10.61
C ARG A 12 13.33 -24.97 10.78
N VAL A 13 12.40 -24.37 11.51
CA VAL A 13 11.05 -24.90 11.67
C VAL A 13 10.30 -24.87 10.34
N ILE A 14 10.29 -23.71 9.64
CA ILE A 14 9.62 -23.55 8.34
C ILE A 14 10.15 -24.58 7.33
N ARG A 15 11.45 -24.83 7.30
CA ARG A 15 12.05 -25.85 6.41
C ARG A 15 11.46 -27.25 6.61
N GLN A 16 11.09 -27.60 7.85
CA GLN A 16 10.46 -28.91 8.14
C GLN A 16 9.02 -28.98 7.63
N TRP A 17 8.27 -27.88 7.74
CA TRP A 17 6.85 -27.83 7.38
C TRP A 17 6.61 -27.47 5.91
N GLN A 18 7.46 -26.60 5.35
CA GLN A 18 7.34 -26.07 4.00
C GLN A 18 8.66 -26.11 3.23
N PRO A 19 9.27 -27.32 3.02
CA PRO A 19 10.59 -27.45 2.42
C PRO A 19 10.66 -26.95 0.96
N ARG A 20 9.50 -26.81 0.30
CA ARG A 20 9.37 -26.34 -1.09
C ARG A 20 8.76 -24.96 -1.21
N ALA A 21 8.79 -24.14 -0.14
CA ALA A 21 8.30 -22.78 -0.19
C ALA A 21 8.97 -22.00 -1.32
N ARG A 22 8.16 -21.45 -2.23
CA ARG A 22 8.63 -20.64 -3.38
C ARG A 22 8.56 -19.14 -3.12
N ARG A 23 7.60 -18.73 -2.28
CA ARG A 23 7.40 -17.32 -1.92
C ARG A 23 7.42 -17.19 -0.41
N VAL A 24 8.16 -16.20 0.08
CA VAL A 24 8.27 -15.89 1.50
C VAL A 24 7.84 -14.44 1.71
N TYR A 25 7.07 -14.19 2.73
CA TYR A 25 6.70 -12.85 3.11
C TYR A 25 7.09 -12.59 4.55
N LEU A 26 7.98 -11.61 4.77
CA LEU A 26 8.41 -11.21 6.10
C LEU A 26 7.37 -10.27 6.69
N THR A 27 6.78 -10.67 7.80
CA THR A 27 5.75 -9.92 8.53
C THR A 27 6.31 -9.31 9.81
N GLY A 28 5.45 -8.60 10.52
CA GLY A 28 5.81 -7.89 11.75
C GLY A 28 6.22 -6.45 11.47
N ALA A 29 5.32 -5.53 11.75
CA ALA A 29 5.48 -4.09 11.52
C ALA A 29 6.04 -3.75 10.13
N ASN A 30 7.28 -3.25 10.07
CA ASN A 30 7.90 -2.76 8.85
C ASN A 30 9.34 -3.30 8.73
N PRO A 31 9.54 -4.51 8.19
CA PRO A 31 10.87 -5.10 8.11
C PRO A 31 11.85 -4.34 7.21
N PHE A 32 11.37 -3.59 6.20
CA PHE A 32 12.25 -2.89 5.26
C PHE A 32 12.98 -1.69 5.86
N VAL A 33 12.62 -1.26 7.08
CA VAL A 33 13.35 -0.24 7.85
C VAL A 33 14.78 -0.67 8.20
N MET A 34 15.09 -1.97 8.13
CA MET A 34 16.42 -2.49 8.40
C MET A 34 17.46 -1.93 7.41
N SER A 35 18.72 -1.84 7.88
CA SER A 35 19.85 -1.51 7.02
C SER A 35 20.04 -2.55 5.91
N TYR A 36 20.72 -2.14 4.85
CA TYR A 36 21.07 -3.03 3.73
C TYR A 36 21.76 -4.31 4.21
N ASP A 37 22.77 -4.20 5.09
CA ASP A 37 23.52 -5.36 5.58
C ASP A 37 22.63 -6.38 6.31
N LYS A 38 21.72 -5.90 7.16
CA LYS A 38 20.79 -6.77 7.87
C LYS A 38 19.80 -7.47 6.92
N LEU A 39 19.34 -6.75 5.89
CA LEU A 39 18.49 -7.35 4.85
C LEU A 39 19.26 -8.41 4.05
N MET A 40 20.54 -8.19 3.76
CA MET A 40 21.41 -9.17 3.12
C MET A 40 21.63 -10.41 3.98
N ASP A 41 21.88 -10.25 5.29
CA ASP A 41 22.01 -11.37 6.23
C ASP A 41 20.74 -12.24 6.25
N ILE A 42 19.56 -11.60 6.31
CA ILE A 42 18.27 -12.31 6.23
C ILE A 42 18.11 -13.03 4.89
N ALA A 43 18.46 -12.38 3.79
CA ALA A 43 18.37 -12.97 2.46
C ALA A 43 19.30 -14.19 2.32
N LEU A 44 20.49 -14.17 2.92
CA LEU A 44 21.40 -15.31 2.97
C LEU A 44 20.81 -16.46 3.79
N LEU A 45 20.21 -16.19 4.94
CA LEU A 45 19.51 -17.20 5.75
C LEU A 45 18.34 -17.81 5.00
N LEU A 46 17.52 -16.99 4.34
CA LEU A 46 16.41 -17.47 3.51
C LEU A 46 16.90 -18.45 2.43
N ARG A 47 17.96 -18.10 1.70
CA ARG A 47 18.54 -18.97 0.66
C ARG A 47 19.12 -20.26 1.24
N LYS A 48 19.74 -20.22 2.42
CA LYS A 48 20.30 -21.39 3.11
C LYS A 48 19.21 -22.38 3.50
N TYR A 49 18.09 -21.91 4.06
CA TYR A 49 17.04 -22.78 4.60
C TYR A 49 15.94 -23.11 3.60
N LEU A 50 15.68 -22.23 2.63
CA LEU A 50 14.62 -22.37 1.63
C LEU A 50 15.19 -22.32 0.20
N PRO A 51 15.91 -23.37 -0.24
CA PRO A 51 16.65 -23.35 -1.51
C PRO A 51 15.74 -23.25 -2.74
N HIS A 52 14.46 -23.57 -2.61
CA HIS A 52 13.46 -23.45 -3.68
C HIS A 52 12.78 -22.09 -3.74
N MET A 53 13.15 -21.16 -2.85
CA MET A 53 12.58 -19.81 -2.81
C MET A 53 12.89 -19.05 -4.11
N GLU A 54 11.84 -18.52 -4.72
CA GLU A 54 11.90 -17.71 -5.93
C GLU A 54 11.87 -16.21 -5.61
N SER A 55 11.16 -15.85 -4.53
CA SER A 55 11.08 -14.48 -4.07
C SER A 55 10.78 -14.39 -2.58
N PHE A 56 11.22 -13.29 -1.97
CA PHE A 56 10.73 -12.83 -0.67
C PHE A 56 10.32 -11.36 -0.76
N GLY A 57 9.30 -10.99 0.01
CA GLY A 57 8.75 -9.64 0.08
C GLY A 57 8.47 -9.22 1.51
N MET A 58 8.10 -7.96 1.69
CA MET A 58 7.78 -7.39 2.99
C MET A 58 7.08 -6.04 2.86
N PHE A 59 6.59 -5.53 4.00
CA PHE A 59 6.10 -4.15 4.07
C PHE A 59 7.25 -3.15 4.14
N ALA A 60 7.03 -1.98 3.54
CA ALA A 60 7.93 -0.85 3.56
C ALA A 60 7.15 0.47 3.65
N ARG A 61 7.79 1.51 4.15
CA ARG A 61 7.37 2.90 3.98
C ARG A 61 8.19 3.54 2.87
N VAL A 62 7.71 4.64 2.30
CA VAL A 62 8.46 5.45 1.33
C VAL A 62 9.84 5.84 1.90
N THR A 63 9.86 6.29 3.16
CA THR A 63 11.08 6.71 3.87
C THR A 63 12.11 5.60 4.09
N ASP A 64 11.72 4.33 4.08
CA ASP A 64 12.65 3.22 4.31
C ASP A 64 13.50 2.89 3.08
N ILE A 65 13.08 3.38 1.91
CA ILE A 65 13.82 3.22 0.65
C ILE A 65 14.96 4.23 0.58
N ALA A 66 14.75 5.44 1.11
CA ALA A 66 15.67 6.56 1.03
C ALA A 66 17.14 6.22 1.41
N PRO A 67 17.42 5.51 2.53
CA PRO A 67 18.79 5.19 2.94
C PRO A 67 19.46 4.10 2.09
N LYS A 68 18.78 3.56 1.09
CA LYS A 68 19.32 2.51 0.22
C LYS A 68 19.61 3.06 -1.17
N SER A 69 20.81 2.81 -1.67
CA SER A 69 21.20 3.14 -3.03
C SER A 69 20.55 2.20 -4.04
N VAL A 70 20.45 2.61 -5.30
CA VAL A 70 19.96 1.75 -6.39
C VAL A 70 20.79 0.48 -6.53
N GLU A 71 22.12 0.57 -6.29
CA GLU A 71 22.98 -0.60 -6.37
C GLU A 71 22.72 -1.59 -5.23
N GLU A 72 22.53 -1.14 -4.01
CA GLU A 72 22.11 -1.99 -2.89
C GLU A 72 20.75 -2.64 -3.15
N LEU A 73 19.79 -1.91 -3.73
CA LEU A 73 18.50 -2.46 -4.11
C LEU A 73 18.63 -3.51 -5.21
N LYS A 74 19.50 -3.32 -6.22
CA LYS A 74 19.80 -4.35 -7.22
C LYS A 74 20.41 -5.59 -6.60
N ASN A 75 21.33 -5.43 -5.65
CA ASN A 75 21.91 -6.57 -4.93
C ASN A 75 20.85 -7.34 -4.14
N LEU A 76 19.94 -6.66 -3.44
CA LEU A 76 18.80 -7.29 -2.78
C LEU A 76 17.89 -8.00 -3.79
N ARG A 77 17.68 -7.41 -4.97
CA ARG A 77 16.92 -8.04 -6.07
C ARG A 77 17.60 -9.34 -6.55
N HIS A 78 18.91 -9.36 -6.67
CA HIS A 78 19.67 -10.59 -6.99
C HIS A 78 19.53 -11.65 -5.89
N MET A 79 19.37 -11.22 -4.64
CA MET A 79 19.07 -12.09 -3.51
C MET A 79 17.61 -12.52 -3.43
N LYS A 80 16.79 -12.20 -4.45
CA LYS A 80 15.37 -12.56 -4.59
C LYS A 80 14.39 -11.65 -3.85
N LEU A 81 14.83 -10.49 -3.36
CA LEU A 81 13.86 -9.48 -2.90
C LEU A 81 12.98 -9.07 -4.10
N ASP A 82 11.68 -9.25 -3.91
CA ASP A 82 10.68 -8.92 -4.93
C ASP A 82 9.31 -8.83 -4.25
N ASN A 83 8.48 -7.88 -4.63
CA ASN A 83 7.17 -7.70 -4.03
C ASN A 83 7.18 -6.98 -2.67
N LEU A 84 7.59 -5.70 -2.68
CA LEU A 84 7.41 -4.80 -1.54
C LEU A 84 5.97 -4.27 -1.51
N ASN A 85 5.35 -4.22 -0.33
CA ASN A 85 4.10 -3.49 -0.12
C ASN A 85 4.40 -2.15 0.52
N ILE A 86 4.16 -1.07 -0.22
CA ILE A 86 4.54 0.30 0.15
C ILE A 86 3.31 1.07 0.63
N GLY A 87 3.32 1.52 1.87
CA GLY A 87 2.35 2.51 2.35
C GLY A 87 2.65 3.87 1.74
N MET A 88 2.04 4.16 0.58
CA MET A 88 2.11 5.47 -0.07
C MET A 88 1.05 6.41 0.52
N GLU A 89 -0.09 5.87 0.85
CA GLU A 89 -1.29 6.51 1.39
C GLU A 89 -1.94 7.50 0.43
N THR A 90 -1.26 8.57 0.07
CA THR A 90 -1.63 9.60 -0.91
C THR A 90 -0.36 10.27 -1.41
N ALA A 91 -0.45 11.06 -2.50
CA ALA A 91 0.58 11.99 -2.92
C ALA A 91 0.11 13.46 -2.83
N HIS A 92 -0.94 13.74 -2.07
CA HIS A 92 -1.40 15.10 -1.80
C HIS A 92 -0.65 15.67 -0.60
N ASP A 93 0.31 16.56 -0.86
CA ASP A 93 1.22 17.10 0.15
C ASP A 93 0.51 17.71 1.37
N PRO A 94 -0.58 18.51 1.24
CA PRO A 94 -1.30 19.01 2.41
C PRO A 94 -1.86 17.89 3.30
N THR A 95 -2.30 16.78 2.71
CA THR A 95 -2.76 15.60 3.47
C THR A 95 -1.60 14.87 4.13
N LEU A 96 -0.47 14.69 3.43
CA LEU A 96 0.73 14.08 3.98
C LEU A 96 1.29 14.85 5.18
N GLU A 97 1.35 16.18 5.08
CA GLU A 97 1.76 17.07 6.17
C GLU A 97 0.81 16.98 7.36
N ARG A 98 -0.50 17.12 7.13
CA ARG A 98 -1.52 17.03 8.17
C ARG A 98 -1.46 15.69 8.92
N MET A 99 -1.22 14.58 8.21
CA MET A 99 -1.12 13.24 8.77
C MET A 99 0.28 12.90 9.29
N ASN A 100 1.19 13.88 9.31
CA ASN A 100 2.56 13.73 9.79
C ASN A 100 3.29 12.51 9.20
N LYS A 101 3.19 12.33 7.86
CA LYS A 101 3.77 11.18 7.18
C LYS A 101 5.29 11.27 7.03
N GLY A 102 5.87 12.48 7.11
CA GLY A 102 7.31 12.72 7.06
C GLY A 102 7.93 12.59 5.67
N TYR A 103 7.12 12.66 4.61
CA TYR A 103 7.53 12.68 3.20
C TYR A 103 6.48 13.42 2.36
N HIS A 104 6.85 13.80 1.14
CA HIS A 104 6.04 14.52 0.15
C HIS A 104 5.91 13.72 -1.16
N ALA A 105 5.08 14.21 -2.08
CA ALA A 105 4.87 13.61 -3.41
C ALA A 105 6.19 13.41 -4.18
N ALA A 106 7.11 14.39 -4.09
CA ALA A 106 8.43 14.30 -4.71
C ALA A 106 9.27 13.13 -4.15
N ASP A 107 9.21 12.89 -2.84
CA ASP A 107 9.89 11.76 -2.21
C ASP A 107 9.31 10.41 -2.66
N ILE A 108 7.98 10.34 -2.81
CA ILE A 108 7.33 9.13 -3.35
C ILE A 108 7.87 8.82 -4.74
N LEU A 109 7.89 9.81 -5.63
CA LEU A 109 8.40 9.66 -6.99
C LEU A 109 9.87 9.23 -6.99
N GLU A 110 10.71 9.93 -6.23
CA GLU A 110 12.15 9.63 -6.13
C GLU A 110 12.40 8.20 -5.62
N GLN A 111 11.79 7.84 -4.51
CA GLN A 111 12.09 6.55 -3.86
C GLN A 111 11.53 5.37 -4.65
N LEU A 112 10.30 5.46 -5.19
CA LEU A 112 9.74 4.37 -5.98
C LEU A 112 10.45 4.22 -7.33
N SER A 113 10.98 5.30 -7.92
CA SER A 113 11.82 5.23 -9.11
C SER A 113 13.12 4.43 -8.87
N LYS A 114 13.66 4.42 -7.64
CA LYS A 114 14.79 3.54 -7.31
C LYS A 114 14.42 2.05 -7.39
N LEU A 115 13.19 1.70 -6.99
CA LEU A 115 12.70 0.32 -7.10
C LEU A 115 12.52 -0.09 -8.55
N ASP A 116 11.95 0.80 -9.39
CA ASP A 116 11.84 0.59 -10.84
C ASP A 116 13.23 0.37 -11.46
N ALA A 117 14.20 1.23 -11.13
CA ALA A 117 15.58 1.13 -11.62
C ALA A 117 16.32 -0.13 -11.14
N ALA A 118 15.92 -0.67 -9.97
CA ALA A 118 16.45 -1.92 -9.43
C ALA A 118 15.72 -3.17 -9.94
N GLY A 119 14.60 -3.03 -10.65
CA GLY A 119 13.76 -4.12 -11.13
C GLY A 119 13.04 -4.88 -10.01
N ILE A 120 12.80 -4.23 -8.87
CA ILE A 120 12.02 -4.77 -7.75
C ILE A 120 10.55 -4.47 -7.99
N ARG A 121 9.71 -5.50 -8.07
CA ARG A 121 8.26 -5.29 -8.12
C ARG A 121 7.75 -4.80 -6.76
N TYR A 122 6.81 -3.88 -6.81
CA TYR A 122 6.18 -3.34 -5.62
C TYR A 122 4.68 -3.10 -5.83
N ASN A 123 3.97 -3.11 -4.72
CA ASN A 123 2.58 -2.71 -4.64
C ASN A 123 2.52 -1.42 -3.83
N VAL A 124 1.61 -0.53 -4.17
CA VAL A 124 1.33 0.66 -3.37
C VAL A 124 -0.01 0.52 -2.68
N VAL A 125 -0.10 1.02 -1.46
CA VAL A 125 -1.37 1.20 -0.76
C VAL A 125 -1.77 2.66 -0.91
N TYR A 126 -2.94 2.88 -1.49
CA TYR A 126 -3.63 4.16 -1.55
C TYR A 126 -4.73 4.18 -0.49
N LEU A 127 -4.69 5.14 0.42
CA LEU A 127 -5.64 5.25 1.53
C LEU A 127 -6.71 6.28 1.21
N ASN A 128 -7.78 5.80 0.61
CA ASN A 128 -8.95 6.55 0.17
C ASN A 128 -9.67 7.22 1.37
N GLY A 129 -9.97 8.50 1.27
CA GLY A 129 -10.61 9.28 2.33
C GLY A 129 -9.66 9.82 3.40
N LEU A 130 -8.33 9.71 3.21
CA LEU A 130 -7.34 10.16 4.21
C LEU A 130 -7.35 11.69 4.40
N GLY A 131 -7.62 12.44 3.35
CA GLY A 131 -7.67 13.90 3.38
C GLY A 131 -8.82 14.45 4.22
N GLY A 132 -9.88 13.67 4.41
CA GLY A 132 -11.12 14.11 5.00
C GLY A 132 -12.00 14.85 4.00
N LYS A 133 -13.13 15.32 4.47
CA LYS A 133 -14.18 15.95 3.67
C LYS A 133 -13.66 17.09 2.79
N GLY A 134 -14.00 17.04 1.50
CA GLY A 134 -13.64 18.04 0.50
C GLY A 134 -12.23 17.90 -0.07
N MET A 135 -11.43 16.91 0.37
CA MET A 135 -10.04 16.70 -0.10
C MET A 135 -9.88 15.53 -1.08
N GLY A 136 -10.94 14.76 -1.31
CA GLY A 136 -10.85 13.52 -2.11
C GLY A 136 -10.39 13.76 -3.53
N GLU A 137 -10.96 14.73 -4.25
CA GLU A 137 -10.56 15.01 -5.64
C GLU A 137 -9.09 15.43 -5.73
N ALA A 138 -8.61 16.32 -4.86
CA ALA A 138 -7.24 16.77 -4.85
C ALA A 138 -6.26 15.63 -4.54
N SER A 139 -6.60 14.76 -3.57
CA SER A 139 -5.84 13.56 -3.23
C SER A 139 -5.76 12.58 -4.39
N ALA A 140 -6.87 12.34 -5.07
CA ALA A 140 -6.96 11.46 -6.23
C ALA A 140 -6.10 11.94 -7.41
N VAL A 141 -6.22 13.23 -7.76
CA VAL A 141 -5.46 13.84 -8.87
C VAL A 141 -3.96 13.79 -8.60
N ALA A 142 -3.52 14.31 -7.45
CA ALA A 142 -2.10 14.35 -7.10
C ALA A 142 -1.48 12.93 -7.06
N SER A 143 -2.22 11.95 -6.51
CA SER A 143 -1.73 10.57 -6.43
C SER A 143 -1.65 9.89 -7.79
N ALA A 144 -2.61 10.13 -8.67
CA ALA A 144 -2.58 9.59 -10.03
C ALA A 144 -1.43 10.22 -10.86
N GLU A 145 -1.17 11.52 -10.71
CA GLU A 145 -0.07 12.21 -11.40
C GLU A 145 1.31 11.64 -11.02
N VAL A 146 1.53 11.33 -9.76
CA VAL A 146 2.77 10.69 -9.29
C VAL A 146 2.87 9.26 -9.83
N LEU A 147 1.81 8.46 -9.68
CA LEU A 147 1.83 7.05 -10.06
C LEU A 147 1.92 6.84 -11.56
N ASN A 148 1.44 7.79 -12.38
CA ASN A 148 1.60 7.74 -13.84
C ASN A 148 3.06 7.83 -14.32
N GLN A 149 3.99 8.18 -13.46
CA GLN A 149 5.43 8.21 -13.72
C GLN A 149 6.16 6.97 -13.19
N LEU A 150 5.44 6.01 -12.61
CA LEU A 150 5.97 4.84 -11.89
C LEU A 150 5.35 3.54 -12.42
N HIS A 151 5.88 2.39 -11.98
CA HIS A 151 5.46 1.08 -12.48
C HIS A 151 5.00 0.14 -11.34
N PRO A 152 4.06 0.53 -10.48
CA PRO A 152 3.53 -0.37 -9.46
C PRO A 152 2.83 -1.57 -10.12
N TRP A 153 3.13 -2.76 -9.61
CA TRP A 153 2.48 -3.98 -10.11
C TRP A 153 1.02 -4.06 -9.65
N ILE A 154 0.75 -3.62 -8.43
CA ILE A 154 -0.59 -3.57 -7.84
C ILE A 154 -0.77 -2.21 -7.15
N ILE A 155 -1.96 -1.64 -7.30
CA ILE A 155 -2.45 -0.55 -6.45
C ILE A 155 -3.55 -1.13 -5.57
N ASN A 156 -3.28 -1.21 -4.27
CA ASN A 156 -4.26 -1.59 -3.25
C ASN A 156 -4.98 -0.33 -2.78
N ILE A 157 -6.27 -0.23 -3.03
CA ILE A 157 -7.10 0.87 -2.53
C ILE A 157 -7.79 0.39 -1.25
N VAL A 158 -7.52 1.09 -0.15
CA VAL A 158 -8.09 0.82 1.17
C VAL A 158 -8.81 2.08 1.63
N SER A 159 -10.07 1.99 2.03
CA SER A 159 -10.76 3.15 2.58
C SER A 159 -10.43 3.34 4.06
N LEU A 160 -10.12 4.59 4.42
CA LEU A 160 -9.82 4.95 5.81
C LEU A 160 -10.94 4.51 6.75
N THR A 161 -10.57 3.81 7.80
CA THR A 161 -11.45 3.50 8.94
C THR A 161 -10.77 4.05 10.19
N VAL A 162 -11.40 5.04 10.82
CA VAL A 162 -10.87 5.66 12.05
C VAL A 162 -11.34 4.84 13.24
N PHE A 163 -10.43 4.10 13.86
CA PHE A 163 -10.70 3.30 15.05
C PHE A 163 -10.63 4.15 16.33
N PRO A 164 -11.38 3.79 17.38
CA PRO A 164 -11.42 4.55 18.64
C PRO A 164 -10.06 4.73 19.32
N GLU A 165 -9.14 3.79 19.12
CA GLU A 165 -7.79 3.81 19.69
C GLU A 165 -6.81 4.72 18.92
N ALA A 166 -7.20 5.16 17.71
CA ALA A 166 -6.35 6.01 16.89
C ALA A 166 -6.40 7.48 17.38
N PRO A 167 -5.25 8.20 17.39
CA PRO A 167 -5.24 9.63 17.72
C PRO A 167 -6.22 10.44 16.86
N LEU A 168 -6.38 10.11 15.59
CA LEU A 168 -7.30 10.77 14.65
C LEU A 168 -8.76 10.69 15.12
N TYR A 169 -9.13 9.67 15.91
CA TYR A 169 -10.48 9.54 16.45
C TYR A 169 -10.82 10.70 17.41
N GLN A 170 -9.86 11.18 18.18
CA GLN A 170 -10.06 12.35 19.05
C GLN A 170 -10.30 13.61 18.23
N GLU A 171 -9.66 13.71 17.07
CA GLU A 171 -9.87 14.82 16.15
C GLU A 171 -11.26 14.78 15.50
N VAL A 172 -11.78 13.58 15.23
CA VAL A 172 -13.17 13.40 14.78
C VAL A 172 -14.14 13.84 15.87
N LEU A 173 -13.91 13.46 17.13
CA LEU A 173 -14.79 13.79 18.25
C LEU A 173 -14.84 15.29 18.56
N ASN A 174 -13.72 15.98 18.44
CA ASN A 174 -13.64 17.43 18.71
C ASN A 174 -13.90 18.29 17.46
N GLY A 175 -14.18 17.67 16.30
CA GLY A 175 -14.54 18.37 15.06
C GLY A 175 -13.36 19.02 14.33
N THR A 176 -12.10 18.69 14.68
CA THR A 176 -10.92 19.21 13.96
C THR A 176 -10.56 18.36 12.73
N TYR A 177 -11.13 17.15 12.62
CA TYR A 177 -11.13 16.35 11.42
C TYR A 177 -12.54 15.86 11.10
N GLU A 178 -13.02 16.18 9.91
CA GLU A 178 -14.29 15.66 9.40
C GLU A 178 -13.99 14.52 8.42
N GLU A 179 -14.48 13.33 8.74
CA GLU A 179 -14.33 12.17 7.83
C GLU A 179 -15.02 12.48 6.51
N GLU A 180 -14.39 12.08 5.43
CA GLU A 180 -14.98 12.15 4.10
C GLU A 180 -16.27 11.33 4.03
N PRO A 181 -17.39 11.89 3.50
CA PRO A 181 -18.61 11.15 3.22
C PRO A 181 -18.34 9.92 2.34
N GLU A 182 -19.11 8.86 2.50
CA GLU A 182 -18.87 7.61 1.77
C GLU A 182 -19.06 7.78 0.25
N VAL A 183 -20.04 8.59 -0.17
CA VAL A 183 -20.21 8.92 -1.60
C VAL A 183 -19.03 9.71 -2.14
N GLU A 184 -18.49 10.65 -1.36
CA GLU A 184 -17.28 11.40 -1.73
C GLU A 184 -16.07 10.45 -1.88
N ARG A 185 -15.92 9.44 -1.00
CA ARG A 185 -14.89 8.40 -1.13
C ARG A 185 -15.03 7.58 -2.42
N LEU A 186 -16.24 7.28 -2.86
CA LEU A 186 -16.47 6.62 -4.15
C LEU A 186 -16.08 7.55 -5.31
N LEU A 187 -16.35 8.85 -5.21
CA LEU A 187 -15.93 9.86 -6.19
C LEU A 187 -14.41 10.01 -6.22
N GLU A 188 -13.73 10.02 -5.05
CA GLU A 188 -12.27 10.01 -4.95
C GLU A 188 -11.69 8.79 -5.66
N MET A 189 -12.18 7.59 -5.34
CA MET A 189 -11.73 6.35 -5.99
C MET A 189 -11.96 6.38 -7.50
N ARG A 190 -13.13 6.85 -7.93
CA ARG A 190 -13.46 7.01 -9.35
C ARG A 190 -12.52 7.98 -10.07
N THR A 191 -12.28 9.15 -9.48
CA THR A 191 -11.36 10.16 -10.01
C THR A 191 -9.97 9.59 -10.11
N PHE A 192 -9.46 8.95 -9.04
CA PHE A 192 -8.16 8.33 -9.01
C PHE A 192 -7.99 7.30 -10.13
N ILE A 193 -8.89 6.32 -10.23
CA ILE A 193 -8.80 5.26 -11.26
C ILE A 193 -8.94 5.84 -12.67
N SER A 194 -9.80 6.83 -12.88
CA SER A 194 -10.00 7.46 -14.19
C SER A 194 -8.78 8.21 -14.70
N ARG A 195 -7.92 8.71 -13.79
CA ARG A 195 -6.70 9.46 -14.10
C ARG A 195 -5.47 8.57 -14.29
N LEU A 196 -5.54 7.30 -13.92
CA LEU A 196 -4.42 6.37 -14.12
C LEU A 196 -4.29 6.00 -15.59
N ALA A 197 -3.09 6.22 -16.14
CA ALA A 197 -2.74 5.92 -17.54
C ALA A 197 -1.66 4.84 -17.66
N ILE A 198 -1.41 4.08 -16.57
CA ILE A 198 -0.38 3.05 -16.48
C ILE A 198 -0.96 1.64 -16.53
N LYS A 199 -0.09 0.69 -16.87
CA LYS A 199 -0.41 -0.73 -16.78
C LYS A 199 -0.17 -1.23 -15.35
N THR A 200 -1.24 -1.53 -14.63
CA THR A 200 -1.21 -2.00 -13.23
C THR A 200 -2.46 -2.81 -12.91
N ASN A 201 -2.48 -3.49 -11.76
CA ASN A 201 -3.67 -4.15 -11.25
C ASN A 201 -4.28 -3.33 -10.10
N ILE A 202 -5.58 -3.13 -10.14
CA ILE A 202 -6.33 -2.50 -9.06
C ILE A 202 -6.89 -3.59 -8.15
N LEU A 203 -6.64 -3.47 -6.84
CA LEU A 203 -7.27 -4.27 -5.79
C LEU A 203 -7.94 -3.31 -4.80
N ALA A 204 -9.26 -3.13 -4.94
CA ALA A 204 -10.10 -2.36 -4.03
C ALA A 204 -11.11 -3.27 -3.31
N ASN A 205 -10.73 -4.51 -3.03
CA ASN A 205 -11.57 -5.53 -2.39
C ASN A 205 -11.26 -5.72 -0.89
N HIS A 206 -10.54 -4.77 -0.28
CA HIS A 206 -10.34 -4.77 1.17
C HIS A 206 -11.70 -4.60 1.88
N VAL A 207 -11.85 -5.22 3.05
CA VAL A 207 -13.08 -5.15 3.85
C VAL A 207 -13.54 -3.73 4.20
N SER A 208 -12.65 -2.75 4.18
CA SER A 208 -13.01 -1.33 4.38
C SER A 208 -13.72 -0.69 3.18
N ASN A 209 -13.75 -1.33 2.02
CA ASN A 209 -14.41 -0.80 0.83
C ASN A 209 -15.84 -1.37 0.71
N PRO A 210 -16.87 -0.52 0.79
CA PRO A 210 -18.26 -1.00 0.67
C PRO A 210 -18.59 -1.51 -0.73
N VAL A 211 -17.85 -1.07 -1.75
CA VAL A 211 -17.96 -1.50 -3.14
C VAL A 211 -16.63 -2.18 -3.52
N PRO A 212 -16.53 -3.52 -3.41
CA PRO A 212 -15.30 -4.23 -3.73
C PRO A 212 -15.09 -4.32 -5.24
N LEU A 213 -13.91 -3.87 -5.72
CA LEU A 213 -13.55 -3.82 -7.13
C LEU A 213 -12.15 -4.41 -7.36
N THR A 214 -11.97 -5.08 -8.49
CA THR A 214 -10.66 -5.54 -8.94
C THR A 214 -10.59 -5.50 -10.46
N GLY A 215 -9.39 -5.31 -11.02
CA GLY A 215 -9.20 -5.37 -12.47
C GLY A 215 -7.80 -4.96 -12.89
N ALA A 216 -7.46 -5.18 -14.15
CA ALA A 216 -6.18 -4.84 -14.76
C ALA A 216 -6.32 -3.61 -15.67
N LEU A 217 -5.58 -2.55 -15.39
CA LEU A 217 -5.56 -1.35 -16.22
C LEU A 217 -4.57 -1.53 -17.41
N PRO A 218 -4.90 -0.98 -18.58
CA PRO A 218 -6.11 -0.21 -18.89
C PRO A 218 -7.34 -1.06 -19.26
N ASN A 219 -7.22 -2.38 -19.36
CA ASN A 219 -8.22 -3.25 -19.98
C ASN A 219 -9.59 -3.18 -19.28
N ASP A 220 -9.59 -3.20 -17.94
CA ASP A 220 -10.81 -3.26 -17.14
C ASP A 220 -11.25 -1.88 -16.62
N GLN A 221 -10.51 -0.79 -16.95
CA GLN A 221 -10.77 0.55 -16.42
C GLN A 221 -12.23 1.00 -16.66
N ALA A 222 -12.73 0.85 -17.88
CA ALA A 222 -14.10 1.25 -18.22
C ALA A 222 -15.16 0.43 -17.47
N VAL A 223 -14.87 -0.83 -17.13
CA VAL A 223 -15.78 -1.67 -16.33
C VAL A 223 -15.81 -1.18 -14.89
N ILE A 224 -14.63 -0.98 -14.29
CA ILE A 224 -14.49 -0.49 -12.91
C ILE A 224 -15.20 0.87 -12.74
N LEU A 225 -14.99 1.80 -13.68
CA LEU A 225 -15.61 3.12 -13.62
C LEU A 225 -17.15 3.03 -13.71
N ARG A 226 -17.70 2.18 -14.56
CA ARG A 226 -19.16 1.97 -14.62
C ARG A 226 -19.74 1.40 -13.33
N GLU A 227 -19.03 0.48 -12.66
CA GLU A 227 -19.50 -0.06 -11.38
C GLU A 227 -19.46 1.01 -10.29
N LEU A 228 -18.44 1.88 -10.27
CA LEU A 228 -18.39 3.04 -9.38
C LEU A 228 -19.50 4.04 -9.67
N ASP A 229 -19.76 4.37 -10.94
CA ASP A 229 -20.85 5.27 -11.34
C ASP A 229 -22.20 4.74 -10.86
N ARG A 230 -22.47 3.45 -11.04
CA ARG A 230 -23.70 2.81 -10.54
C ARG A 230 -23.80 2.88 -9.01
N ALA A 231 -22.70 2.63 -8.30
CA ALA A 231 -22.70 2.69 -6.85
C ALA A 231 -22.98 4.12 -6.35
N ILE A 232 -22.35 5.13 -6.95
CA ILE A 232 -22.55 6.55 -6.63
C ILE A 232 -24.01 6.98 -6.89
N GLU A 233 -24.62 6.50 -7.98
CA GLU A 233 -25.98 6.86 -8.37
C GLU A 233 -27.06 6.18 -7.51
N HIS A 234 -26.83 4.94 -7.07
CA HIS A 234 -27.90 4.10 -6.50
C HIS A 234 -27.73 3.79 -5.01
N LEU A 235 -26.52 3.88 -4.44
CA LEU A 235 -26.30 3.57 -3.03
C LEU A 235 -26.40 4.84 -2.18
N PRO A 236 -27.35 4.91 -1.23
CA PRO A 236 -27.47 6.09 -0.37
C PRO A 236 -26.33 6.14 0.66
N GLU A 237 -25.91 7.36 1.01
CA GLU A 237 -24.88 7.61 2.03
C GLU A 237 -25.13 6.85 3.34
N SER A 238 -26.40 6.74 3.76
CA SER A 238 -26.77 6.05 5.00
C SER A 238 -26.48 4.55 4.97
N GLU A 239 -26.62 3.89 3.83
CA GLU A 239 -26.32 2.48 3.65
C GLU A 239 -24.79 2.25 3.67
N LEU A 240 -24.06 3.05 2.91
CA LEU A 240 -22.60 3.01 2.86
C LEU A 240 -21.99 3.31 4.25
N ARG A 241 -22.54 4.31 4.96
CA ARG A 241 -22.13 4.63 6.31
C ARG A 241 -22.44 3.52 7.31
N GLY A 242 -23.60 2.87 7.16
CA GLY A 242 -23.98 1.69 7.95
C GLY A 242 -22.97 0.53 7.77
N TYR A 243 -22.47 0.35 6.56
CA TYR A 243 -21.36 -0.60 6.29
C TYR A 243 -20.09 -0.23 7.06
N ARG A 244 -19.66 1.05 7.01
CA ARG A 244 -18.48 1.56 7.70
C ARG A 244 -18.53 1.33 9.21
N VAL A 245 -19.69 1.58 9.81
CA VAL A 245 -19.88 1.38 11.25
C VAL A 245 -19.70 -0.08 11.64
N ARG A 246 -20.18 -1.02 10.81
CA ARG A 246 -19.97 -2.47 11.06
C ARG A 246 -18.51 -2.87 10.98
N VAL A 247 -17.75 -2.31 10.03
CA VAL A 247 -16.30 -2.59 9.88
C VAL A 247 -15.50 -2.11 11.10
N ARG A 248 -15.91 -1.01 11.74
CA ARG A 248 -15.26 -0.53 12.98
C ARG A 248 -15.43 -1.47 14.17
N GLY A 249 -16.40 -2.34 14.13
CA GLY A 249 -16.70 -3.30 15.19
C GLY A 249 -15.99 -4.66 15.02
N LEU A 250 -15.17 -4.81 13.98
CA LEU A 250 -14.37 -6.00 13.70
C LEU A 250 -12.97 -5.88 14.31
#